data_9c547a1b7ee3cf5a3df6862e8bc1dce8
#
_entry.id   9c547a1b7ee3cf5a3df6862e8bc1dce8
#
_cell.length_a   1.000
_cell.length_b   1.000
_cell.length_c   1.000
_cell.angle_alpha   90.00
_cell.angle_beta   90.00
_cell.angle_gamma   90.00
#
_symmetry.space_group_name_H-M   'P 1'
#
loop_
_entity.id
_entity.type
_entity.pdbx_description
1 polymer ?
#
loop_
_entity_poly.entity_id
_entity_poly.type
_entity_poly.pdbx_seq_one_letter_code
_entity_poly.pdbx_strand_id
1 'polypeptide(L)'
;MNLAGFVPLSLCDYPGRVAAVVFTQGCNFRCPWCHNGHLLPMASDPATRVDEARVMAVLSERCTRLGGVVVTGGEPTLQADLPRFLKRLKTLGLDVKLDTNGSHPDVLRRLLQERLVDYVAMDMKAPWDKYATLTGVACDVAAMQASLRLIVTSGVSHAFRTTRVDPLLSAQDYARLADQVPEGSLHTWQLFRPAYSQDPALRAAAALAGASQPHAPA
;
A
#
# COMPACT_ATOMS: atom_id res chain seq x y z
N MET A 1 9.40 -0.65 15.23
CA MET A 1 8.70 0.08 14.15
C MET A 1 7.65 1.02 14.71
N ASN A 2 7.35 2.09 14.00
CA ASN A 2 6.24 2.97 14.36
C ASN A 2 4.94 2.40 13.77
N LEU A 3 4.20 1.63 14.57
CA LEU A 3 2.98 0.94 14.17
C LEU A 3 1.74 1.74 14.60
N ALA A 4 0.77 1.87 13.68
CA ALA A 4 -0.47 2.60 13.89
C ALA A 4 -1.72 1.72 13.79
N GLY A 5 -1.57 0.48 13.37
CA GLY A 5 -2.70 -0.45 13.27
C GLY A 5 -2.27 -1.90 13.15
N PHE A 6 -3.15 -2.79 13.59
CA PHE A 6 -2.97 -4.22 13.46
C PHE A 6 -4.32 -4.92 13.28
N VAL A 7 -4.44 -5.67 12.20
CA VAL A 7 -5.58 -6.57 11.94
C VAL A 7 -5.08 -8.00 12.07
N PRO A 8 -5.52 -8.76 13.07
CA PRO A 8 -4.95 -10.07 13.36
C PRO A 8 -5.36 -11.17 12.37
N LEU A 9 -6.33 -10.90 11.49
CA LEU A 9 -6.78 -11.83 10.46
C LEU A 9 -7.44 -11.09 9.31
N SER A 10 -6.98 -11.37 8.10
CA SER A 10 -7.56 -10.92 6.82
C SER A 10 -7.55 -12.06 5.81
N LEU A 11 -8.61 -12.15 5.00
CA LEU A 11 -8.77 -13.11 3.91
C LEU A 11 -8.59 -12.48 2.53
N CYS A 12 -8.39 -11.16 2.46
CA CYS A 12 -8.37 -10.42 1.18
C CYS A 12 -7.08 -9.62 0.93
N ASP A 13 -6.26 -9.39 1.95
CA ASP A 13 -5.10 -8.50 1.81
C ASP A 13 -3.84 -9.20 1.27
N TYR A 14 -3.78 -10.54 1.35
CA TYR A 14 -2.69 -11.32 0.76
C TYR A 14 -3.25 -12.34 -0.22
N PRO A 15 -2.94 -12.26 -1.53
CA PRO A 15 -3.47 -13.19 -2.52
C PRO A 15 -3.19 -14.67 -2.16
N GLY A 16 -4.26 -15.46 -2.04
CA GLY A 16 -4.17 -16.92 -1.77
C GLY A 16 -3.74 -17.29 -0.35
N ARG A 17 -3.69 -16.35 0.60
CA ARG A 17 -3.26 -16.62 1.98
C ARG A 17 -4.19 -15.99 3.02
N VAL A 18 -4.37 -16.70 4.12
CA VAL A 18 -4.88 -16.10 5.37
C VAL A 18 -3.72 -15.32 6.00
N ALA A 19 -3.89 -14.02 6.21
CA ALA A 19 -2.81 -13.16 6.66
C ALA A 19 -3.24 -12.23 7.80
N ALA A 20 -2.28 -11.76 8.59
CA ALA A 20 -2.46 -10.59 9.42
C ALA A 20 -2.02 -9.33 8.64
N VAL A 21 -2.50 -8.15 9.08
CA VAL A 21 -2.11 -6.87 8.45
C VAL A 21 -1.54 -5.94 9.52
N VAL A 22 -0.37 -5.40 9.25
CA VAL A 22 0.34 -4.43 10.08
C VAL A 22 0.41 -3.10 9.35
N PHE A 23 -0.05 -2.04 9.99
CA PHE A 23 -0.04 -0.69 9.42
C PHE A 23 1.06 0.15 10.07
N THR A 24 1.93 0.74 9.23
CA THR A 24 2.96 1.68 9.67
C THR A 24 2.44 3.10 9.67
N GLN A 25 2.95 3.93 10.58
CA GLN A 25 2.69 5.36 10.64
C GLN A 25 3.69 6.13 9.76
N GLY A 26 3.22 7.17 9.11
CA GLY A 26 4.01 8.07 8.29
C GLY A 26 3.98 7.72 6.81
N CYS A 27 3.76 8.73 5.98
CA CYS A 27 3.84 8.62 4.52
C CYS A 27 4.50 9.87 3.95
N ASN A 28 5.31 9.71 2.93
CA ASN A 28 5.93 10.82 2.20
C ASN A 28 5.02 11.39 1.09
N PHE A 29 3.88 10.76 0.79
CA PHE A 29 2.86 11.27 -0.14
C PHE A 29 1.67 11.90 0.61
N ARG A 30 0.91 12.73 -0.10
CA ARG A 30 -0.29 13.44 0.39
C ARG A 30 -1.45 13.28 -0.58
N CYS A 31 -1.62 12.05 -1.12
CA CYS A 31 -2.67 11.76 -2.10
C CYS A 31 -4.05 12.17 -1.56
N PRO A 32 -4.82 13.02 -2.26
CA PRO A 32 -6.11 13.49 -1.78
C PRO A 32 -7.12 12.35 -1.58
N TRP A 33 -7.01 11.27 -2.35
CA TRP A 33 -7.86 10.08 -2.24
C TRP A 33 -7.38 9.04 -1.22
N CYS A 34 -6.39 9.38 -0.37
CA CYS A 34 -5.85 8.43 0.61
C CYS A 34 -6.95 7.94 1.55
N HIS A 35 -7.15 6.61 1.62
CA HIS A 35 -8.11 5.98 2.52
C HIS A 35 -7.59 5.89 3.97
N ASN A 36 -6.28 6.00 4.16
CA ASN A 36 -5.61 5.89 5.45
C ASN A 36 -4.99 7.23 5.89
N GLY A 37 -5.73 8.30 5.76
CA GLY A 37 -5.17 9.62 5.98
C GLY A 37 -4.68 9.90 7.38
N HIS A 38 -5.21 9.22 8.38
CA HIS A 38 -4.71 9.26 9.75
C HIS A 38 -3.28 8.69 9.88
N LEU A 39 -2.81 7.92 8.88
CA LEU A 39 -1.47 7.37 8.82
C LEU A 39 -0.45 8.28 8.11
N LEU A 40 -0.88 9.40 7.53
CA LEU A 40 0.02 10.31 6.80
C LEU A 40 1.02 11.07 7.69
N PRO A 41 0.64 11.55 8.90
CA PRO A 41 1.58 12.24 9.78
C PRO A 41 2.78 11.36 10.13
N MET A 42 4.00 11.93 10.12
CA MET A 42 5.22 11.20 10.45
C MET A 42 5.29 10.81 11.93
N ALA A 43 4.72 11.63 12.79
CA ALA A 43 4.58 11.34 14.22
C ALA A 43 3.27 10.59 14.49
N SER A 44 3.34 9.53 15.26
CA SER A 44 2.14 8.85 15.76
C SER A 44 1.57 9.55 16.97
N ASP A 45 0.26 9.57 17.10
CA ASP A 45 -0.38 9.89 18.36
C ASP A 45 -0.09 8.74 19.36
N PRO A 46 0.50 9.05 20.55
CA PRO A 46 0.76 8.03 21.56
C PRO A 46 -0.47 7.20 21.94
N ALA A 47 -1.66 7.79 21.88
CA ALA A 47 -2.93 7.12 22.22
C ALA A 47 -3.35 6.05 21.17
N THR A 48 -2.91 6.18 19.93
CA THR A 48 -3.26 5.26 18.83
C THR A 48 -2.12 4.34 18.41
N ARG A 49 -0.94 4.54 19.02
CA ARG A 49 0.24 3.73 18.72
C ARG A 49 0.05 2.29 19.13
N VAL A 50 0.36 1.37 18.21
CA VAL A 50 0.32 -0.07 18.47
C VAL A 50 1.70 -0.55 18.95
N ASP A 51 1.70 -1.30 20.04
CA ASP A 51 2.94 -1.89 20.57
C ASP A 51 3.44 -3.04 19.68
N GLU A 52 4.66 -2.89 19.16
CA GLU A 52 5.31 -3.91 18.32
C GLU A 52 5.47 -5.24 19.06
N ALA A 53 5.76 -5.23 20.38
CA ALA A 53 5.93 -6.45 21.16
C ALA A 53 4.61 -7.22 21.23
N ARG A 54 3.50 -6.53 21.44
CA ARG A 54 2.16 -7.12 21.43
C ARG A 54 1.80 -7.72 20.05
N VAL A 55 2.09 -7.00 18.96
CA VAL A 55 1.87 -7.52 17.61
C VAL A 55 2.65 -8.80 17.39
N MET A 56 3.95 -8.81 17.74
CA MET A 56 4.79 -9.99 17.58
C MET A 56 4.35 -11.17 18.44
N ALA A 57 3.84 -10.94 19.66
CA ALA A 57 3.30 -12.00 20.51
C ALA A 57 2.08 -12.67 19.84
N VAL A 58 1.13 -11.87 19.33
CA VAL A 58 -0.05 -12.39 18.62
C VAL A 58 0.34 -13.16 17.36
N LEU A 59 1.30 -12.64 16.58
CA LEU A 59 1.78 -13.31 15.37
C LEU A 59 2.48 -14.63 15.70
N SER A 60 3.29 -14.68 16.77
CA SER A 60 3.94 -15.91 17.21
C SER A 60 2.93 -16.97 17.66
N GLU A 61 1.89 -16.59 18.41
CA GLU A 61 0.82 -17.50 18.84
C GLU A 61 0.04 -18.07 17.65
N ARG A 62 -0.10 -17.28 16.56
CA ARG A 62 -0.93 -17.62 15.40
C ARG A 62 -0.16 -18.08 14.16
N CYS A 63 1.15 -18.18 14.22
CA CYS A 63 1.99 -18.44 13.04
C CYS A 63 1.64 -19.75 12.32
N THR A 64 1.14 -20.78 13.02
CA THR A 64 0.68 -22.04 12.42
C THR A 64 -0.66 -21.95 11.68
N ARG A 65 -1.43 -20.87 11.91
CA ARG A 65 -2.75 -20.64 11.30
C ARG A 65 -2.72 -19.54 10.24
N LEU A 66 -1.68 -18.72 10.26
CA LEU A 66 -1.46 -17.65 9.29
C LEU A 66 -0.50 -18.12 8.21
N GLY A 67 -0.83 -17.87 6.95
CA GLY A 67 0.08 -18.08 5.83
C GLY A 67 1.04 -16.91 5.60
N GLY A 68 0.74 -15.72 6.16
CA GLY A 68 1.59 -14.55 5.97
C GLY A 68 1.19 -13.32 6.75
N VAL A 69 1.96 -12.26 6.55
CA VAL A 69 1.70 -10.91 7.10
C VAL A 69 1.83 -9.89 5.98
N VAL A 70 0.84 -9.01 5.89
CA VAL A 70 0.91 -7.81 5.02
C VAL A 70 1.46 -6.66 5.85
N VAL A 71 2.52 -6.04 5.37
CA VAL A 71 3.08 -4.81 5.94
C VAL A 71 2.73 -3.66 4.99
N THR A 72 1.89 -2.76 5.48
CA THR A 72 1.26 -1.66 4.74
C THR A 72 1.20 -0.41 5.62
N GLY A 73 0.28 0.51 5.35
CA GLY A 73 -0.01 1.65 6.23
C GLY A 73 0.13 3.00 5.52
N GLY A 74 1.02 3.86 6.01
CA GLY A 74 1.49 5.03 5.29
C GLY A 74 2.43 4.59 4.16
N GLU A 75 3.75 4.69 4.41
CA GLU A 75 4.77 4.08 3.54
C GLU A 75 5.76 3.28 4.41
N PRO A 76 5.70 1.94 4.35
CA PRO A 76 6.54 1.10 5.20
C PRO A 76 8.05 1.29 4.98
N THR A 77 8.48 1.62 3.75
CA THR A 77 9.90 1.80 3.42
C THR A 77 10.52 3.04 4.08
N LEU A 78 9.73 3.91 4.71
CA LEU A 78 10.21 5.00 5.55
C LEU A 78 10.73 4.53 6.91
N GLN A 79 10.34 3.33 7.36
CA GLN A 79 10.71 2.81 8.66
C GLN A 79 12.14 2.27 8.64
N ALA A 80 13.08 2.92 9.33
CA ALA A 80 14.49 2.51 9.35
C ALA A 80 14.70 1.08 9.87
N ASP A 81 13.82 0.61 10.73
CA ASP A 81 13.87 -0.73 11.35
C ASP A 81 12.99 -1.78 10.63
N LEU A 82 12.42 -1.43 9.44
CA LEU A 82 11.64 -2.36 8.63
C LEU A 82 12.37 -3.69 8.36
N PRO A 83 13.64 -3.71 7.91
CA PRO A 83 14.31 -4.98 7.64
C PRO A 83 14.42 -5.88 8.88
N ARG A 84 14.65 -5.30 10.05
CA ARG A 84 14.70 -6.05 11.32
C ARG A 84 13.34 -6.65 11.66
N PHE A 85 12.26 -5.90 11.47
CA PHE A 85 10.91 -6.39 11.71
C PHE A 85 10.55 -7.53 10.76
N LEU A 86 10.84 -7.40 9.46
CA LEU A 86 10.58 -8.44 8.47
C LEU A 86 11.38 -9.72 8.77
N LYS A 87 12.65 -9.62 9.19
CA LYS A 87 13.44 -10.79 9.62
C LYS A 87 12.75 -11.55 10.75
N ARG A 88 12.19 -10.86 11.72
CA ARG A 88 11.43 -11.50 12.80
C ARG A 88 10.20 -12.24 12.28
N LEU A 89 9.46 -11.67 11.31
CA LEU A 89 8.33 -12.35 10.68
C LEU A 89 8.79 -13.61 9.93
N LYS A 90 9.89 -13.52 9.19
CA LYS A 90 10.47 -14.69 8.50
C LYS A 90 10.93 -15.78 9.48
N THR A 91 11.44 -15.42 10.65
CA THR A 91 11.81 -16.39 11.72
C THR A 91 10.60 -17.15 12.26
N LEU A 92 9.38 -16.55 12.21
CA LEU A 92 8.13 -17.22 12.56
C LEU A 92 7.59 -18.14 11.44
N GLY A 93 8.27 -18.23 10.30
CA GLY A 93 7.83 -19.00 9.14
C GLY A 93 6.71 -18.33 8.34
N LEU A 94 6.46 -17.04 8.55
CA LEU A 94 5.40 -16.30 7.88
C LEU A 94 5.92 -15.71 6.55
N ASP A 95 5.11 -15.81 5.50
CA ASP A 95 5.39 -15.07 4.27
C ASP A 95 5.06 -13.58 4.45
N VAL A 96 5.85 -12.74 3.83
CA VAL A 96 5.73 -11.29 3.94
C VAL A 96 5.26 -10.69 2.64
N LYS A 97 4.12 -9.99 2.67
CA LYS A 97 3.70 -9.08 1.60
C LYS A 97 3.99 -7.65 2.00
N LEU A 98 4.66 -6.93 1.13
CA LEU A 98 4.93 -5.51 1.29
C LEU A 98 4.04 -4.70 0.34
N ASP A 99 3.27 -3.76 0.89
CA ASP A 99 2.59 -2.72 0.12
C ASP A 99 3.44 -1.45 0.17
N THR A 100 3.75 -0.87 -0.99
CA THR A 100 4.63 0.31 -1.08
C THR A 100 4.21 1.25 -2.20
N ASN A 101 4.51 2.53 -2.04
CA ASN A 101 4.38 3.53 -3.09
C ASN A 101 5.59 3.56 -4.05
N GLY A 102 6.62 2.77 -3.77
CA GLY A 102 7.80 2.62 -4.61
C GLY A 102 8.81 3.76 -4.55
N SER A 103 8.66 4.73 -3.66
CA SER A 103 9.54 5.92 -3.61
C SER A 103 10.96 5.67 -3.06
N HIS A 104 11.23 4.49 -2.50
CA HIS A 104 12.51 4.15 -1.88
C HIS A 104 13.14 2.89 -2.50
N PRO A 105 13.66 2.98 -3.75
CA PRO A 105 14.22 1.84 -4.47
C PRO A 105 15.40 1.17 -3.74
N ASP A 106 16.20 1.92 -2.99
CA ASP A 106 17.35 1.34 -2.27
C ASP A 106 16.93 0.46 -1.10
N VAL A 107 15.89 0.88 -0.35
CA VAL A 107 15.29 0.04 0.69
C VAL A 107 14.70 -1.21 0.06
N LEU A 108 13.92 -1.05 -1.01
CA LEU A 108 13.29 -2.17 -1.71
C LEU A 108 14.34 -3.16 -2.25
N ARG A 109 15.43 -2.67 -2.86
CA ARG A 109 16.54 -3.49 -3.34
C ARG A 109 17.11 -4.35 -2.21
N ARG A 110 17.38 -3.75 -1.05
CA ARG A 110 17.88 -4.47 0.12
C ARG A 110 16.91 -5.55 0.59
N LEU A 111 15.60 -5.24 0.69
CA LEU A 111 14.59 -6.21 1.12
C LEU A 111 14.51 -7.41 0.17
N LEU A 112 14.60 -7.17 -1.14
CA LEU A 112 14.60 -8.21 -2.17
C LEU A 112 15.87 -9.06 -2.12
N GLN A 113 17.05 -8.44 -2.01
CA GLN A 113 18.35 -9.14 -1.92
C GLN A 113 18.45 -10.02 -0.66
N GLU A 114 17.93 -9.52 0.48
CA GLU A 114 17.90 -10.27 1.74
C GLU A 114 16.72 -11.26 1.81
N ARG A 115 15.90 -11.38 0.76
CA ARG A 115 14.70 -12.25 0.67
C ARG A 115 13.74 -12.06 1.85
N LEU A 116 13.52 -10.82 2.23
CA LEU A 116 12.65 -10.45 3.36
C LEU A 116 11.20 -10.27 2.96
N VAL A 117 10.90 -10.26 1.67
CA VAL A 117 9.56 -10.12 1.11
C VAL A 117 9.31 -11.25 0.10
N ASP A 118 8.10 -11.82 0.15
CA ASP A 118 7.65 -12.91 -0.72
C ASP A 118 6.65 -12.41 -1.76
N TYR A 119 6.05 -11.25 -1.50
CA TYR A 119 5.14 -10.57 -2.41
C TYR A 119 5.29 -9.06 -2.30
N VAL A 120 5.31 -8.34 -3.41
CA VAL A 120 5.30 -6.86 -3.43
C VAL A 120 4.07 -6.37 -4.17
N ALA A 121 3.28 -5.52 -3.52
CA ALA A 121 2.24 -4.75 -4.19
C ALA A 121 2.68 -3.29 -4.26
N MET A 122 3.01 -2.81 -5.46
CA MET A 122 3.41 -1.43 -5.65
C MET A 122 2.25 -0.62 -6.23
N ASP A 123 1.98 0.52 -5.61
CA ASP A 123 0.93 1.42 -6.06
C ASP A 123 1.42 2.33 -7.19
N MET A 124 0.76 2.25 -8.34
CA MET A 124 0.88 3.18 -9.46
C MET A 124 -0.18 4.27 -9.30
N LYS A 125 0.24 5.46 -8.84
CA LYS A 125 -0.72 6.49 -8.40
C LYS A 125 -1.27 7.33 -9.56
N ALA A 126 -0.47 7.53 -10.61
CA ALA A 126 -0.78 8.38 -11.75
C ALA A 126 0.13 8.07 -12.95
N PRO A 127 -0.18 8.55 -14.16
CA PRO A 127 0.82 8.68 -15.22
C PRO A 127 2.02 9.51 -14.73
N TRP A 128 3.25 9.16 -15.17
CA TRP A 128 4.49 9.71 -14.61
C TRP A 128 4.55 11.24 -14.59
N ASP A 129 4.02 11.90 -15.62
CA ASP A 129 3.96 13.37 -15.74
C ASP A 129 2.98 14.03 -14.75
N LYS A 130 2.02 13.29 -14.23
CA LYS A 130 1.02 13.76 -13.27
C LYS A 130 1.32 13.38 -11.82
N TYR A 131 2.41 12.64 -11.60
CA TYR A 131 2.68 12.05 -10.29
C TYR A 131 2.76 13.08 -9.16
N ALA A 132 3.56 14.15 -9.34
CA ALA A 132 3.72 15.20 -8.33
C ALA A 132 2.39 15.90 -8.00
N THR A 133 1.60 16.23 -9.04
CA THR A 133 0.28 16.86 -8.86
C THR A 133 -0.68 15.97 -8.08
N LEU A 134 -0.73 14.68 -8.42
CA LEU A 134 -1.71 13.77 -7.85
C LEU A 134 -1.26 13.20 -6.49
N THR A 135 0.03 13.07 -6.24
CA THR A 135 0.51 12.67 -4.91
C THR A 135 0.57 13.82 -3.91
N GLY A 136 0.34 15.06 -4.36
CA GLY A 136 0.31 16.26 -3.54
C GLY A 136 1.68 16.72 -3.01
N VAL A 137 2.76 16.19 -3.56
CA VAL A 137 4.15 16.52 -3.20
C VAL A 137 5.07 16.41 -4.40
N ALA A 138 6.16 17.16 -4.39
CA ALA A 138 7.26 16.90 -5.31
C ALA A 138 7.80 15.48 -5.06
N CYS A 139 7.91 14.68 -6.10
CA CYS A 139 8.36 13.29 -6.00
C CYS A 139 9.36 12.96 -7.11
N ASP A 140 10.28 12.07 -6.79
CA ASP A 140 11.25 11.55 -7.76
C ASP A 140 10.63 10.38 -8.55
N VAL A 141 10.09 10.69 -9.72
CA VAL A 141 9.50 9.69 -10.62
C VAL A 141 10.54 8.64 -11.04
N ALA A 142 11.82 9.02 -11.19
CA ALA A 142 12.87 8.06 -11.54
C ALA A 142 13.09 7.00 -10.45
N ALA A 143 12.92 7.37 -9.18
CA ALA A 143 12.96 6.43 -8.06
C ALA A 143 11.83 5.39 -8.16
N MET A 144 10.60 5.81 -8.44
CA MET A 144 9.48 4.88 -8.61
C MET A 144 9.63 3.96 -9.81
N GLN A 145 10.14 4.49 -10.93
CA GLN A 145 10.49 3.68 -12.10
C GLN A 145 11.61 2.68 -11.80
N ALA A 146 12.60 3.07 -10.97
CA ALA A 146 13.64 2.16 -10.53
C ALA A 146 13.07 1.03 -9.64
N SER A 147 12.15 1.35 -8.72
CA SER A 147 11.44 0.37 -7.90
C SER A 147 10.64 -0.62 -8.75
N LEU A 148 9.90 -0.12 -9.75
CA LEU A 148 9.16 -0.96 -10.70
C LEU A 148 10.09 -1.94 -11.40
N ARG A 149 11.22 -1.48 -11.96
CA ARG A 149 12.21 -2.35 -12.60
C ARG A 149 12.80 -3.38 -11.62
N LEU A 150 13.14 -2.97 -10.39
CA LEU A 150 13.65 -3.86 -9.36
C LEU A 150 12.67 -4.98 -9.02
N ILE A 151 11.38 -4.68 -8.87
CA ILE A 151 10.34 -5.67 -8.58
C ILE A 151 10.30 -6.71 -9.70
N VAL A 152 10.18 -6.28 -10.95
CA VAL A 152 10.08 -7.18 -12.10
C VAL A 152 11.33 -8.05 -12.26
N THR A 153 12.51 -7.44 -12.18
CA THR A 153 13.78 -8.17 -12.40
C THR A 153 14.17 -9.08 -11.24
N SER A 154 13.61 -8.88 -10.05
CA SER A 154 13.88 -9.72 -8.89
C SER A 154 13.22 -11.11 -8.96
N GLY A 155 12.18 -11.25 -9.79
CA GLY A 155 11.37 -12.46 -9.84
C GLY A 155 10.45 -12.67 -8.63
N VAL A 156 10.34 -11.72 -7.70
CA VAL A 156 9.40 -11.80 -6.57
C VAL A 156 7.96 -11.77 -7.09
N SER A 157 7.06 -12.52 -6.46
CA SER A 157 5.63 -12.42 -6.76
C SER A 157 5.15 -11.00 -6.53
N HIS A 158 4.42 -10.41 -7.49
CA HIS A 158 4.05 -9.01 -7.39
C HIS A 158 2.76 -8.65 -8.11
N ALA A 159 2.21 -7.49 -7.76
CA ALA A 159 1.20 -6.79 -8.52
C ALA A 159 1.47 -5.29 -8.49
N PHE A 160 1.13 -4.61 -9.57
CA PHE A 160 0.98 -3.16 -9.60
C PHE A 160 -0.49 -2.82 -9.38
N ARG A 161 -0.77 -1.80 -8.54
CA ARG A 161 -2.13 -1.43 -8.17
C ARG A 161 -2.40 0.02 -8.52
N THR A 162 -3.59 0.29 -9.02
CA THR A 162 -4.05 1.67 -9.25
C THR A 162 -5.44 1.86 -8.67
N THR A 163 -5.62 2.87 -7.84
CA THR A 163 -6.95 3.28 -7.39
C THR A 163 -7.60 4.13 -8.47
N ARG A 164 -8.79 3.74 -8.92
CA ARG A 164 -9.57 4.52 -9.89
C ARG A 164 -10.24 5.70 -9.20
N VAL A 165 -9.80 6.91 -9.55
CA VAL A 165 -10.31 8.17 -8.99
C VAL A 165 -10.80 9.04 -10.14
N ASP A 166 -11.94 8.68 -10.71
CA ASP A 166 -12.48 9.29 -11.93
C ASP A 166 -12.60 10.84 -11.88
N PRO A 167 -12.84 11.51 -10.72
CA PRO A 167 -12.76 12.96 -10.64
C PRO A 167 -11.36 13.55 -10.90
N LEU A 168 -10.29 12.75 -10.77
CA LEU A 168 -8.90 13.22 -10.88
C LEU A 168 -8.17 12.64 -12.08
N LEU A 169 -8.60 11.49 -12.60
CA LEU A 169 -7.97 10.75 -13.69
C LEU A 169 -8.99 10.49 -14.79
N SER A 170 -8.61 10.83 -16.04
CA SER A 170 -9.42 10.56 -17.23
C SER A 170 -9.24 9.11 -17.72
N ALA A 171 -10.11 8.67 -18.63
CA ALA A 171 -9.96 7.40 -19.32
C ALA A 171 -8.61 7.26 -20.04
N GLN A 172 -8.09 8.36 -20.61
CA GLN A 172 -6.79 8.38 -21.24
C GLN A 172 -5.65 8.20 -20.23
N ASP A 173 -5.80 8.76 -19.00
CA ASP A 173 -4.82 8.54 -17.94
C ASP A 173 -4.78 7.07 -17.49
N TYR A 174 -5.92 6.43 -17.43
CA TYR A 174 -5.97 4.98 -17.11
C TYR A 174 -5.33 4.11 -18.20
N ALA A 175 -5.53 4.45 -19.48
CA ALA A 175 -4.85 3.77 -20.57
C ALA A 175 -3.32 3.93 -20.47
N ARG A 176 -2.84 5.14 -20.24
CA ARG A 176 -1.41 5.44 -20.03
C ARG A 176 -0.83 4.71 -18.81
N LEU A 177 -1.60 4.59 -17.71
CA LEU A 177 -1.21 3.81 -16.53
C LEU A 177 -1.07 2.32 -16.86
N ALA A 178 -2.00 1.77 -17.64
CA ALA A 178 -1.91 0.39 -18.07
C ALA A 178 -0.66 0.14 -18.93
N ASP A 179 -0.34 1.06 -19.84
CA ASP A 179 0.86 0.98 -20.69
C ASP A 179 2.17 1.12 -19.91
N GLN A 180 2.14 1.74 -18.72
CA GLN A 180 3.31 1.89 -17.85
C GLN A 180 3.62 0.63 -17.02
N VAL A 181 2.67 -0.28 -16.91
CA VAL A 181 2.87 -1.55 -16.21
C VAL A 181 3.59 -2.52 -17.15
N PRO A 182 4.71 -3.12 -16.72
CA PRO A 182 5.49 -4.03 -17.55
C PRO A 182 4.67 -5.25 -17.99
N GLU A 183 4.87 -5.66 -19.22
CA GLU A 183 4.24 -6.85 -19.77
C GLU A 183 4.53 -8.08 -18.90
N GLY A 184 3.53 -8.93 -18.71
CA GLY A 184 3.61 -10.10 -17.83
C GLY A 184 3.40 -9.81 -16.34
N SER A 185 3.30 -8.55 -15.94
CA SER A 185 3.00 -8.17 -14.55
C SER A 185 1.49 -8.03 -14.33
N LEU A 186 1.03 -8.46 -13.15
CA LEU A 186 -0.37 -8.28 -12.76
C LEU A 186 -0.64 -6.80 -12.47
N HIS A 187 -1.62 -6.20 -13.16
CA HIS A 187 -2.14 -4.87 -12.82
C HIS A 187 -3.55 -5.02 -12.24
N THR A 188 -3.76 -4.48 -11.05
CA THR A 188 -5.07 -4.53 -10.37
C THR A 188 -5.63 -3.13 -10.17
N TRP A 189 -6.92 -2.98 -10.49
CA TRP A 189 -7.66 -1.74 -10.31
C TRP A 189 -8.41 -1.79 -8.99
N GLN A 190 -8.19 -0.79 -8.16
CA GLN A 190 -8.89 -0.65 -6.88
C GLN A 190 -10.00 0.40 -7.01
N LEU A 191 -11.16 0.09 -6.45
CA LEU A 191 -12.26 1.04 -6.41
C LEU A 191 -11.97 2.13 -5.38
N PHE A 192 -12.07 3.38 -5.80
CA PHE A 192 -12.04 4.51 -4.88
C PHE A 192 -13.30 4.50 -4.01
N ARG A 193 -13.11 4.67 -2.71
CA ARG A 193 -14.18 4.78 -1.73
C ARG A 193 -14.18 6.19 -1.15
N PRO A 194 -14.98 7.11 -1.69
CA PRO A 194 -14.94 8.53 -1.33
C PRO A 194 -15.15 8.82 0.15
N ALA A 195 -15.97 8.03 0.84
CA ALA A 195 -16.21 8.18 2.27
C ALA A 195 -14.92 8.15 3.13
N TYR A 196 -13.88 7.48 2.66
CA TYR A 196 -12.59 7.38 3.35
C TYR A 196 -11.54 8.35 2.82
N SER A 197 -11.86 9.17 1.80
CA SER A 197 -10.92 10.14 1.23
C SER A 197 -10.46 11.16 2.27
N GLN A 198 -9.19 11.55 2.19
CA GLN A 198 -8.65 12.68 2.95
C GLN A 198 -9.26 14.01 2.53
N ASP A 199 -9.51 14.18 1.22
CA ASP A 199 -10.03 15.42 0.67
C ASP A 199 -11.55 15.55 0.89
N PRO A 200 -12.00 16.59 1.62
CA PRO A 200 -13.42 16.85 1.82
C PRO A 200 -14.19 17.07 0.52
N ALA A 201 -13.55 17.66 -0.52
CA ALA A 201 -14.18 17.88 -1.81
C ALA A 201 -14.47 16.56 -2.54
N LEU A 202 -13.54 15.60 -2.48
CA LEU A 202 -13.74 14.26 -3.03
C LEU A 202 -14.84 13.49 -2.27
N ARG A 203 -14.94 13.69 -0.95
CA ARG A 203 -16.05 13.11 -0.15
C ARG A 203 -17.39 13.69 -0.56
N ALA A 204 -17.47 15.02 -0.70
CA ALA A 204 -18.71 15.71 -1.05
C ALA A 204 -19.18 15.40 -2.48
N ALA A 205 -18.28 15.36 -3.45
CA ALA A 205 -18.61 15.04 -4.84
C ALA A 205 -19.28 13.66 -4.99
N ALA A 206 -18.86 12.70 -4.18
CA ALA A 206 -19.44 11.36 -4.21
C ALA A 206 -20.81 11.29 -3.53
N ALA A 207 -21.06 12.08 -2.49
CA ALA A 207 -22.38 12.18 -1.86
C ALA A 207 -23.41 12.71 -2.87
N LEU A 208 -23.03 13.68 -3.70
CA LEU A 208 -23.87 14.23 -4.77
C LEU A 208 -24.11 13.20 -5.90
N ALA A 209 -23.10 12.44 -6.30
CA ALA A 209 -23.22 11.42 -7.34
C ALA A 209 -24.07 10.22 -6.86
N GLY A 210 -23.98 9.82 -5.59
CA GLY A 210 -24.81 8.77 -5.00
C GLY A 210 -26.29 9.14 -4.85
N ALA A 211 -26.57 10.43 -4.65
CA ALA A 211 -27.95 10.95 -4.59
C ALA A 211 -28.64 10.96 -5.96
N SER A 212 -27.91 10.83 -7.05
CA SER A 212 -28.42 10.87 -8.44
C SER A 212 -28.70 9.50 -9.04
N GLN A 213 -28.41 8.40 -8.35
CA GLN A 213 -28.77 7.06 -8.84
C GLN A 213 -30.18 6.69 -8.32
N PRO A 214 -31.17 6.48 -9.20
CA PRO A 214 -32.45 5.91 -8.78
C PRO A 214 -32.20 4.50 -8.22
N HIS A 215 -32.80 4.22 -7.06
CA HIS A 215 -32.86 2.88 -6.51
C HIS A 215 -33.41 1.92 -7.58
N ALA A 216 -32.60 0.98 -8.06
CA ALA A 216 -33.13 -0.16 -8.77
C ALA A 216 -33.97 -0.97 -7.77
N PRO A 217 -35.23 -1.31 -8.09
CA PRO A 217 -36.04 -2.16 -7.21
C PRO A 217 -35.41 -3.55 -7.09
N ALA A 218 -35.56 -4.12 -5.91
CA ALA A 218 -35.07 -5.42 -5.47
C ALA A 218 -35.55 -6.59 -6.35
#